data_482ce0c498996dc1ea8cee5f0d14099c
#
_entry.id   482ce0c498996dc1ea8cee5f0d14099c
#
_cell.length_a   1.000
_cell.length_b   1.000
_cell.length_c   1.000
_cell.angle_alpha   90.00
_cell.angle_beta   90.00
_cell.angle_gamma   90.00
#
_symmetry.space_group_name_H-M   'P 1'
#
loop_
_entity.id
_entity.type
_entity.pdbx_description
1 polymer ?
#
loop_
_entity_poly.entity_id
_entity_poly.type
_entity_poly.pdbx_seq_one_letter_code
_entity_poly.pdbx_strand_id
1 'polypeptide(L)'
;MTIEAIALQMTPGIGVKGAVHLLGIFGDARGIFAAAPEELAMKAALREDIIRNIVHRKGFAAAEKELGYCRRNSISAIASTDPEFPALLREIPDYPHVLYLKGNAAAL
;
A
#
# COMPACT_ATOMS: atom_id res chain seq x y z
N MET A 1 -10.83 -2.40 1.46
CA MET A 1 -9.38 -2.34 1.22
C MET A 1 -8.81 -3.75 1.16
N THR A 2 -7.79 -3.97 0.37
CA THR A 2 -7.13 -5.26 0.25
C THR A 2 -5.85 -5.31 1.07
N ILE A 3 -5.44 -6.53 1.46
CA ILE A 3 -4.19 -6.73 2.19
C ILE A 3 -2.98 -6.25 1.38
N GLU A 4 -3.06 -6.32 0.04
CA GLU A 4 -1.98 -5.90 -0.83
C GLU A 4 -1.60 -4.43 -0.63
N ALA A 5 -2.59 -3.57 -0.33
CA ALA A 5 -2.33 -2.15 -0.11
C ALA A 5 -1.43 -1.93 1.12
N ILE A 6 -1.71 -2.64 2.22
CA ILE A 6 -0.88 -2.56 3.42
C ILE A 6 0.46 -3.25 3.18
N ALA A 7 0.44 -4.41 2.55
CA ALA A 7 1.66 -5.18 2.28
C ALA A 7 2.65 -4.38 1.44
N LEU A 8 2.17 -3.57 0.51
CA LEU A 8 3.02 -2.74 -0.33
C LEU A 8 3.88 -1.79 0.51
N GLN A 9 3.25 -1.01 1.38
CA GLN A 9 4.02 -0.06 2.20
C GLN A 9 4.87 -0.74 3.27
N MET A 10 4.52 -1.97 3.66
CA MET A 10 5.29 -2.75 4.63
C MET A 10 6.41 -3.57 3.99
N THR A 11 6.50 -3.58 2.67
CA THR A 11 7.60 -4.24 1.97
C THR A 11 8.90 -3.48 2.26
N PRO A 12 9.95 -4.17 2.76
CA PRO A 12 11.21 -3.49 3.07
C PRO A 12 11.77 -2.71 1.88
N GLY A 13 12.11 -1.45 2.11
CA GLY A 13 12.69 -0.56 1.11
C GLY A 13 11.71 0.30 0.35
N ILE A 14 10.41 0.08 0.48
CA ILE A 14 9.40 0.86 -0.25
C ILE A 14 8.92 2.07 0.56
N GLY A 15 8.32 1.82 1.74
CA GLY A 15 7.77 2.90 2.55
C GLY A 15 6.57 3.60 1.90
N VAL A 16 6.11 4.69 2.53
CA VAL A 16 4.93 5.42 2.07
C VAL A 16 5.15 6.10 0.72
N LYS A 17 6.26 6.82 0.57
CA LYS A 17 6.56 7.52 -0.70
C LYS A 17 6.77 6.55 -1.85
N GLY A 18 7.47 5.46 -1.62
CA GLY A 18 7.69 4.43 -2.62
C GLY A 18 6.38 3.78 -3.05
N ALA A 19 5.48 3.52 -2.11
CA ALA A 19 4.18 2.94 -2.41
C ALA A 19 3.35 3.88 -3.31
N VAL A 20 3.30 5.17 -3.00
CA VAL A 20 2.58 6.16 -3.81
C VAL A 20 3.17 6.25 -5.22
N HIS A 21 4.50 6.24 -5.33
CA HIS A 21 5.19 6.26 -6.62
C HIS A 21 4.79 5.04 -7.48
N LEU A 22 4.83 3.84 -6.90
CA LEU A 22 4.48 2.62 -7.61
C LEU A 22 3.01 2.58 -8.03
N LEU A 23 2.11 3.08 -7.17
CA LEU A 23 0.70 3.17 -7.49
C LEU A 23 0.44 4.10 -8.68
N GLY A 24 1.21 5.18 -8.79
CA GLY A 24 1.13 6.08 -9.94
C GLY A 24 1.50 5.41 -11.26
N ILE A 25 2.37 4.40 -11.22
CA ILE A 25 2.83 3.67 -12.40
C ILE A 25 1.89 2.51 -12.74
N PHE A 26 1.50 1.71 -11.74
CA PHE A 26 0.78 0.44 -11.96
C PHE A 26 -0.72 0.51 -11.68
N GLY A 27 -1.20 1.58 -11.08
CA GLY A 27 -2.62 1.79 -10.81
C GLY A 27 -3.08 1.31 -9.44
N ASP A 28 -2.80 0.07 -9.07
CA ASP A 28 -3.17 -0.49 -7.78
C ASP A 28 -2.11 -1.44 -7.24
N ALA A 29 -2.26 -1.83 -5.97
CA ALA A 29 -1.28 -2.70 -5.31
C ALA A 29 -1.28 -4.11 -5.91
N ARG A 30 -2.44 -4.63 -6.32
CA ARG A 30 -2.52 -5.94 -6.96
C ARG A 30 -1.71 -5.98 -8.25
N GLY A 31 -1.79 -4.91 -9.04
CA GLY A 31 -1.02 -4.79 -10.26
C GLY A 31 0.48 -4.81 -10.01
N ILE A 32 0.92 -4.20 -8.92
CA ILE A 32 2.34 -4.19 -8.55
C ILE A 32 2.82 -5.59 -8.21
N PHE A 33 2.07 -6.34 -7.38
CA PHE A 33 2.45 -7.70 -7.01
C PHE A 33 2.30 -8.71 -8.15
N ALA A 34 1.47 -8.41 -9.13
CA ALA A 34 1.30 -9.25 -10.32
C ALA A 34 2.32 -8.94 -11.42
N ALA A 35 3.03 -7.81 -11.33
CA ALA A 35 3.99 -7.41 -12.36
C ALA A 35 5.20 -8.34 -12.38
N ALA A 36 5.74 -8.56 -13.57
CA ALA A 36 6.98 -9.32 -13.72
C ALA A 36 8.16 -8.53 -13.15
N PRO A 37 9.21 -9.20 -12.63
CA PRO A 37 10.40 -8.50 -12.14
C PRO A 37 10.99 -7.52 -13.16
N GLU A 38 10.95 -7.86 -14.43
CA GLU A 38 11.45 -7.00 -15.51
C GLU A 38 10.65 -5.71 -15.63
N GLU A 39 9.33 -5.76 -15.42
CA GLU A 39 8.49 -4.58 -15.44
C GLU A 39 8.81 -3.66 -14.26
N LEU A 40 9.02 -4.23 -13.09
CA LEU A 40 9.39 -3.46 -11.90
C LEU A 40 10.73 -2.75 -12.09
N ALA A 41 11.68 -3.42 -12.74
CA ALA A 41 12.98 -2.84 -13.03
C ALA A 41 12.89 -1.73 -14.08
N MET A 42 12.15 -1.94 -15.15
CA MET A 42 12.10 -1.01 -16.28
C MET A 42 11.17 0.16 -16.05
N LYS A 43 9.94 -0.09 -15.55
CA LYS A 43 8.94 0.97 -15.39
C LYS A 43 9.13 1.79 -14.12
N ALA A 44 9.56 1.16 -13.04
CA ALA A 44 9.69 1.81 -11.73
C ALA A 44 11.13 2.06 -11.33
N ALA A 45 12.10 1.57 -12.08
CA ALA A 45 13.53 1.74 -11.80
C ALA A 45 13.93 1.28 -10.39
N LEU A 46 13.30 0.22 -9.91
CA LEU A 46 13.57 -0.30 -8.57
C LEU A 46 14.89 -1.09 -8.53
N ARG A 47 15.56 -1.02 -7.37
CA ARG A 47 16.76 -1.82 -7.15
C ARG A 47 16.39 -3.29 -7.03
N GLU A 48 17.33 -4.16 -7.34
CA GLU A 48 17.14 -5.61 -7.35
C GLU A 48 16.67 -6.14 -5.99
N ASP A 49 17.21 -5.62 -4.89
CA ASP A 49 16.83 -6.05 -3.55
C ASP A 49 15.36 -5.72 -3.22
N ILE A 50 14.88 -4.57 -3.68
CA ILE A 50 13.48 -4.16 -3.49
C ILE A 50 12.56 -5.02 -4.36
N ILE A 51 12.94 -5.28 -5.61
CA ILE A 51 12.18 -6.16 -6.51
C ILE A 51 12.03 -7.55 -5.88
N ARG A 52 13.11 -8.08 -5.33
CA ARG A 52 13.11 -9.38 -4.64
C ARG A 52 12.15 -9.38 -3.46
N ASN A 53 12.11 -8.30 -2.67
CA ASN A 53 11.20 -8.17 -1.54
C ASN A 53 9.75 -8.18 -1.98
N ILE A 54 9.43 -7.57 -3.12
CA ILE A 54 8.09 -7.58 -3.69
C ILE A 54 7.74 -8.99 -4.19
N VAL A 55 8.61 -9.61 -4.95
CA VAL A 55 8.38 -10.96 -5.52
C VAL A 55 8.18 -11.99 -4.41
N HIS A 56 8.97 -11.92 -3.35
CA HIS A 56 8.85 -12.83 -2.22
C HIS A 56 7.78 -12.42 -1.21
N ARG A 57 7.03 -11.35 -1.48
CA ARG A 57 5.91 -10.87 -0.66
C ARG A 57 6.28 -10.68 0.81
N LYS A 58 7.44 -10.10 1.07
CA LYS A 58 7.97 -9.95 2.43
C LYS A 58 7.14 -9.05 3.34
N GLY A 59 6.30 -8.19 2.79
CA GLY A 59 5.42 -7.32 3.57
C GLY A 59 4.12 -7.97 4.02
N PHE A 60 3.77 -9.14 3.51
CA PHE A 60 2.45 -9.74 3.77
C PHE A 60 2.26 -10.21 5.21
N ALA A 61 3.28 -10.78 5.85
CA ALA A 61 3.17 -11.21 7.24
C ALA A 61 2.89 -10.03 8.17
N ALA A 62 3.58 -8.91 7.98
CA ALA A 62 3.35 -7.70 8.73
C ALA A 62 1.97 -7.10 8.45
N ALA A 63 1.53 -7.16 7.19
CA ALA A 63 0.20 -6.68 6.80
C ALA A 63 -0.92 -7.49 7.45
N GLU A 64 -0.77 -8.80 7.55
CA GLU A 64 -1.75 -9.65 8.23
C GLU A 64 -1.87 -9.31 9.71
N LYS A 65 -0.75 -9.07 10.38
CA LYS A 65 -0.73 -8.64 11.78
C LYS A 65 -1.42 -7.29 11.96
N GLU A 66 -1.16 -6.36 11.06
CA GLU A 66 -1.75 -5.02 11.08
C GLU A 66 -3.27 -5.08 10.90
N LEU A 67 -3.75 -5.86 9.94
CA LEU A 67 -5.18 -6.05 9.74
C LEU A 67 -5.85 -6.70 10.93
N GLY A 68 -5.20 -7.70 11.55
CA GLY A 68 -5.71 -8.33 12.75
C GLY A 68 -5.83 -7.35 13.91
N TYR A 69 -4.83 -6.50 14.10
CA TYR A 69 -4.87 -5.44 15.09
C TYR A 69 -6.03 -4.47 14.84
N CYS A 70 -6.20 -4.04 13.58
CA CYS A 70 -7.26 -3.13 13.21
C CYS A 70 -8.65 -3.71 13.51
N ARG A 71 -8.87 -4.99 13.19
CA ARG A 71 -10.15 -5.65 13.48
C ARG A 71 -10.45 -5.71 14.97
N ARG A 72 -9.44 -6.07 15.78
CA ARG A 72 -9.61 -6.18 17.24
C ARG A 72 -9.88 -4.83 17.92
N ASN A 73 -9.44 -3.74 17.31
CA ASN A 73 -9.53 -2.40 17.90
C ASN A 73 -10.52 -1.49 17.18
N SER A 74 -11.37 -2.04 16.32
CA SER A 74 -12.36 -1.28 15.55
C SER A 74 -11.75 -0.14 14.75
N ILE A 75 -10.59 -0.38 14.15
CA ILE A 75 -9.90 0.56 13.30
C ILE A 75 -10.16 0.19 11.84
N SER A 76 -10.62 1.15 11.05
CA SER A 76 -10.79 0.99 9.62
C SER A 76 -9.52 1.42 8.90
N ALA A 77 -9.03 0.58 7.98
CA ALA A 77 -7.88 0.92 7.14
C ALA A 77 -8.38 1.21 5.72
N ILE A 78 -8.07 2.40 5.21
CA ILE A 78 -8.54 2.86 3.91
C ILE A 78 -7.31 3.17 3.05
N ALA A 79 -7.21 2.50 1.89
CA ALA A 79 -6.10 2.75 0.96
C ALA A 79 -6.39 4.00 0.12
N SER A 80 -5.32 4.66 -0.34
CA SER A 80 -5.44 5.86 -1.17
C SER A 80 -6.16 5.59 -2.50
N THR A 81 -6.24 4.33 -2.92
CA THR A 81 -6.94 3.92 -4.14
C THR A 81 -8.41 3.56 -3.88
N ASP A 82 -8.85 3.55 -2.63
CA ASP A 82 -10.24 3.24 -2.28
C ASP A 82 -11.14 4.47 -2.45
N PRO A 83 -12.42 4.30 -2.85
CA PRO A 83 -13.35 5.41 -3.01
C PRO A 83 -13.58 6.21 -1.72
N GLU A 84 -13.47 5.56 -0.56
CA GLU A 84 -13.68 6.20 0.74
C GLU A 84 -12.53 7.13 1.15
N PHE A 85 -11.38 7.07 0.47
CA PHE A 85 -10.24 7.91 0.81
C PHE A 85 -10.57 9.38 0.53
N PRO A 86 -10.36 10.28 1.52
CA PRO A 86 -10.71 11.70 1.33
C PRO A 86 -9.94 12.31 0.15
N ALA A 87 -10.65 12.87 -0.81
CA ALA A 87 -10.06 13.45 -2.02
C ALA A 87 -9.07 14.58 -1.70
N LEU A 88 -9.36 15.39 -0.68
CA LEU A 88 -8.48 16.50 -0.29
C LEU A 88 -7.11 16.02 0.19
N LEU A 89 -7.03 14.83 0.80
CA LEU A 89 -5.74 14.30 1.23
C LEU A 89 -4.83 13.96 0.06
N ARG A 90 -5.40 13.59 -1.09
CA ARG A 90 -4.60 13.28 -2.29
C ARG A 90 -3.91 14.51 -2.88
N GLU A 91 -4.36 15.70 -2.52
CA GLU A 91 -3.75 16.96 -2.97
C GLU A 91 -2.51 17.34 -2.17
N ILE A 92 -2.29 16.71 -1.01
CA ILE A 92 -1.10 16.93 -0.19
C ILE A 92 0.07 16.16 -0.80
N PRO A 93 1.25 16.79 -1.01
CA PRO A 93 2.38 16.10 -1.67
C PRO A 93 2.80 14.77 -1.06
N ASP A 94 2.74 14.63 0.24
CA ASP A 94 3.14 13.41 0.95
C ASP A 94 1.94 12.72 1.61
N TYR A 95 0.82 12.58 0.87
CA TYR A 95 -0.37 11.96 1.44
C TYR A 95 -0.10 10.48 1.83
N PRO A 96 -0.78 9.97 2.89
CA PRO A 96 -0.56 8.60 3.30
C PRO A 96 -1.16 7.61 2.31
N HIS A 97 -0.44 6.50 2.07
CA HIS A 97 -0.96 5.43 1.22
C HIS A 97 -2.14 4.71 1.89
N VAL A 98 -2.08 4.51 3.20
CA VAL A 98 -3.16 3.89 3.98
C VAL A 98 -3.53 4.82 5.13
N LEU A 99 -4.83 5.11 5.26
CA LEU A 99 -5.37 5.92 6.34
C LEU A 99 -6.05 5.00 7.35
N TYR A 100 -5.71 5.14 8.62
CA TYR A 100 -6.30 4.36 9.70
C TYR A 100 -7.25 5.23 10.51
N LEU A 101 -8.51 4.78 10.61
CA LEU A 101 -9.56 5.51 11.29
C LEU A 101 -10.17 4.63 12.38
N LYS A 102 -10.21 5.13 13.62
CA LYS A 102 -10.86 4.43 14.71
C LYS A 102 -12.34 4.72 14.72
N GLY A 103 -13.15 3.65 14.81
CA GLY A 103 -14.61 3.76 14.77
C GLY A 103 -15.16 3.50 13.39
N ASN A 104 -16.29 4.15 13.05
CA ASN A 104 -16.98 3.95 11.79
C ASN A 104 -16.48 4.93 10.73
N ALA A 105 -15.89 4.43 9.65
CA ALA A 105 -15.39 5.25 8.56
C ALA A 105 -16.48 6.06 7.87
N ALA A 106 -17.73 5.59 7.88
CA ALA A 106 -18.86 6.29 7.28
C ALA A 106 -19.25 7.57 8.05
N ALA A 107 -18.72 7.75 9.26
CA ALA A 107 -19.00 8.94 10.07
C ALA A 107 -18.13 10.15 9.69
N LEU A 108 -17.25 10.03 8.76
CA LEU A 108 -16.37 11.12 8.32
C LEU A 108 -17.07 12.15 7.45
#